data_215a743513909bf975f81a1cc676093a
#
_entry.id   215a743513909bf975f81a1cc676093a
#
_cell.length_a   1.000
_cell.length_b   1.000
_cell.length_c   1.000
_cell.angle_alpha   90.00
_cell.angle_beta   90.00
_cell.angle_gamma   90.00
#
_symmetry.space_group_name_H-M   'P 1'
#
loop_
_entity.id
_entity.type
_entity.pdbx_description
1 polymer ?
#
loop_
_entity_poly.entity_id
_entity_poly.type
_entity_poly.pdbx_seq_one_letter_code
_entity_poly.pdbx_strand_id
1 'polypeptide(L)'
;MSSFINADLDIVNLNTECLGVVLAGGLSSRMGQDKAQLLRSDQAALSMLAFSKQMLSDSGIKNIIVSGDNYDVPDTVKKSGPVGGILSVLARYPQAKSLLILPVDLPFITAKALAELRVKGELAQKATHFEDHNIPLYLPNNGYLELFMAQAFSNQVSNDNKNIKATHSRFKAKGPSIKALLTQVPHQAIKCQNANTLFNTNTPEQWQQAIQQF
;
A
#
# COMPACT_ATOMS: atom_id res chain seq x y z
N MET A 1 33.43 29.17 -1.12
CA MET A 1 33.48 27.82 -0.50
C MET A 1 32.05 27.33 -0.37
N SER A 2 31.65 26.52 -1.32
CA SER A 2 30.25 26.04 -1.46
C SER A 2 30.09 24.77 -0.62
N SER A 3 29.25 24.82 0.39
CA SER A 3 28.83 23.65 1.15
C SER A 3 27.80 22.87 0.33
N PHE A 4 28.23 21.81 -0.34
CA PHE A 4 27.34 20.80 -0.84
C PHE A 4 26.76 20.03 0.36
N ILE A 5 25.52 20.27 0.67
CA ILE A 5 24.76 19.48 1.64
C ILE A 5 24.51 18.14 0.97
N ASN A 6 25.16 17.09 1.50
CA ASN A 6 24.96 15.71 1.11
C ASN A 6 23.53 15.27 1.44
N ALA A 7 22.65 15.27 0.46
CA ALA A 7 21.29 14.72 0.55
C ALA A 7 21.26 13.18 0.54
N ASP A 8 22.41 12.51 0.53
CA ASP A 8 22.55 11.05 0.37
C ASP A 8 22.76 10.25 1.66
N LEU A 9 22.64 10.89 2.84
CA LEU A 9 22.94 10.22 4.11
C LEU A 9 21.72 9.76 4.90
N ASP A 10 20.52 9.97 4.42
CA ASP A 10 19.29 9.49 5.06
C ASP A 10 18.84 8.09 4.60
N ILE A 11 19.71 7.31 3.94
CA ILE A 11 19.54 5.83 3.87
C ILE A 11 19.97 5.25 5.23
N VAL A 12 19.48 5.86 6.29
CA VAL A 12 19.74 5.44 7.65
C VAL A 12 19.02 4.12 7.88
N ASN A 13 19.79 3.07 7.99
CA ASN A 13 19.69 1.94 8.91
C ASN A 13 18.27 1.72 9.51
N LEU A 14 17.24 1.76 8.66
CA LEU A 14 15.91 1.31 9.00
C LEU A 14 15.95 -0.21 9.05
N ASN A 15 16.50 -0.74 10.16
CA ASN A 15 16.36 -2.15 10.50
C ASN A 15 14.88 -2.39 10.81
N THR A 16 14.07 -2.24 9.77
CA THR A 16 12.61 -2.14 9.85
C THR A 16 12.07 -3.52 9.68
N GLU A 17 11.70 -4.16 10.77
CA GLU A 17 11.07 -5.47 10.69
C GLU A 17 9.79 -5.38 9.85
N CYS A 18 8.90 -4.44 10.16
CA CYS A 18 7.68 -4.18 9.37
C CYS A 18 7.57 -2.70 9.02
N LEU A 19 7.46 -2.38 7.73
CA LEU A 19 7.27 -1.03 7.21
C LEU A 19 5.79 -0.76 6.97
N GLY A 20 5.26 0.32 7.54
CA GLY A 20 3.91 0.81 7.24
C GLY A 20 3.88 1.52 5.90
N VAL A 21 2.93 1.15 5.06
CA VAL A 21 2.76 1.74 3.73
C VAL A 21 1.34 2.27 3.58
N VAL A 22 1.19 3.58 3.49
CA VAL A 22 -0.08 4.19 3.10
C VAL A 22 -0.12 4.29 1.58
N LEU A 23 -1.09 3.63 0.95
CA LEU A 23 -1.33 3.77 -0.49
C LEU A 23 -2.22 5.00 -0.73
N ALA A 24 -1.60 6.11 -1.10
CA ALA A 24 -2.27 7.37 -1.43
C ALA A 24 -2.32 7.61 -2.96
N GLY A 25 -1.68 6.77 -3.75
CA GLY A 25 -1.71 6.81 -5.22
C GLY A 25 -3.01 6.26 -5.78
N GLY A 26 -3.46 6.84 -6.88
CA GLY A 26 -4.64 6.39 -7.62
C GLY A 26 -5.35 7.56 -8.29
N LEU A 27 -5.83 7.35 -9.51
CA LEU A 27 -6.68 8.34 -10.17
C LEU A 27 -8.01 8.39 -9.41
N SER A 28 -8.15 9.36 -8.49
CA SER A 28 -9.41 9.68 -7.79
C SER A 28 -10.47 10.23 -8.76
N SER A 29 -10.49 9.71 -10.00
CA SER A 29 -11.33 10.20 -11.09
C SER A 29 -12.83 10.18 -10.79
N ARG A 30 -13.25 9.35 -9.83
CA ARG A 30 -14.67 9.26 -9.41
C ARG A 30 -15.01 10.23 -8.29
N MET A 31 -14.03 10.64 -7.49
CA MET A 31 -14.22 11.56 -6.36
C MET A 31 -14.00 13.02 -6.73
N GLY A 32 -13.36 13.31 -7.88
CA GLY A 32 -12.99 14.67 -8.28
C GLY A 32 -11.99 15.36 -7.35
N GLN A 33 -11.60 14.72 -6.24
CA GLN A 33 -10.68 15.24 -5.23
C GLN A 33 -9.71 14.13 -4.79
N ASP A 34 -8.53 14.52 -4.32
CA ASP A 34 -7.58 13.60 -3.72
C ASP A 34 -8.13 13.08 -2.38
N LYS A 35 -8.43 11.78 -2.33
CA LYS A 35 -8.96 11.11 -1.12
C LYS A 35 -8.06 11.30 0.10
N ALA A 36 -6.75 11.40 -0.08
CA ALA A 36 -5.79 11.60 0.99
C ALA A 36 -6.00 12.94 1.73
N GLN A 37 -6.55 13.94 1.05
CA GLN A 37 -6.81 15.28 1.58
C GLN A 37 -8.22 15.45 2.18
N LEU A 38 -9.11 14.47 2.03
CA LEU A 38 -10.45 14.54 2.62
C LEU A 38 -10.33 14.64 4.14
N LEU A 39 -11.04 15.61 4.72
CA LEU A 39 -11.05 15.83 6.16
C LEU A 39 -12.15 14.99 6.82
N ARG A 40 -11.78 14.29 7.88
CA ARG A 40 -12.74 13.64 8.77
C ARG A 40 -13.48 14.72 9.55
N SER A 41 -14.76 14.51 9.81
CA SER A 41 -15.59 15.45 10.58
C SER A 41 -15.58 15.17 12.10
N ASP A 42 -14.73 14.26 12.57
CA ASP A 42 -14.51 14.04 13.99
C ASP A 42 -13.76 15.21 14.66
N GLN A 43 -13.68 15.19 15.98
CA GLN A 43 -13.06 16.27 16.76
C GLN A 43 -11.60 16.58 16.37
N ALA A 44 -10.88 15.61 15.80
CA ALA A 44 -9.49 15.77 15.39
C ALA A 44 -9.34 16.45 14.02
N ALA A 45 -10.40 16.51 13.21
CA ALA A 45 -10.41 17.07 11.84
C ALA A 45 -9.20 16.66 10.99
N LEU A 46 -8.71 15.42 11.14
CA LEU A 46 -7.56 14.91 10.44
C LEU A 46 -7.89 14.65 8.97
N SER A 47 -6.92 14.90 8.07
CA SER A 47 -7.01 14.36 6.72
C SER A 47 -6.97 12.83 6.75
N MET A 48 -7.56 12.18 5.73
CA MET A 48 -7.54 10.72 5.62
C MET A 48 -6.11 10.16 5.61
N LEU A 49 -5.17 10.91 5.03
CA LEU A 49 -3.75 10.55 5.08
C LEU A 49 -3.19 10.62 6.50
N ALA A 50 -3.44 11.72 7.23
CA ALA A 50 -2.98 11.86 8.61
C ALA A 50 -3.59 10.79 9.51
N PHE A 51 -4.88 10.52 9.36
CA PHE A 51 -5.57 9.44 10.06
C PHE A 51 -4.97 8.06 9.76
N SER A 52 -4.71 7.74 8.48
CA SER A 52 -4.11 6.46 8.10
C SER A 52 -2.71 6.27 8.71
N LYS A 53 -1.89 7.33 8.70
CA LYS A 53 -0.58 7.33 9.37
C LYS A 53 -0.72 7.11 10.88
N GLN A 54 -1.67 7.78 11.52
CA GLN A 54 -1.94 7.62 12.95
C GLN A 54 -2.32 6.17 13.28
N MET A 55 -3.24 5.57 12.52
CA MET A 55 -3.68 4.18 12.74
C MET A 55 -2.53 3.17 12.59
N LEU A 56 -1.64 3.36 11.62
CA LEU A 56 -0.43 2.55 11.50
C LEU A 56 0.51 2.75 12.69
N SER A 57 0.74 3.98 13.12
CA SER A 57 1.58 4.29 14.28
C SER A 57 1.03 3.64 15.56
N ASP A 58 -0.26 3.81 15.82
CA ASP A 58 -0.94 3.25 16.99
C ASP A 58 -1.01 1.72 16.96
N SER A 59 -0.90 1.10 15.77
CA SER A 59 -0.76 -0.36 15.64
C SER A 59 0.65 -0.88 15.95
N GLY A 60 1.58 0.01 16.32
CA GLY A 60 2.96 -0.32 16.70
C GLY A 60 3.95 -0.30 15.53
N ILE A 61 3.60 0.33 14.40
CA ILE A 61 4.52 0.55 13.29
C ILE A 61 5.32 1.82 13.54
N LYS A 62 6.66 1.70 13.54
CA LYS A 62 7.59 2.83 13.80
C LYS A 62 7.88 3.64 12.55
N ASN A 63 8.03 2.97 11.41
CA ASN A 63 8.42 3.59 10.16
C ASN A 63 7.24 3.52 9.19
N ILE A 64 6.75 4.66 8.76
CA ILE A 64 5.57 4.78 7.91
C ILE A 64 5.92 5.67 6.73
N ILE A 65 5.64 5.17 5.54
CA ILE A 65 5.84 5.89 4.29
C ILE A 65 4.53 5.97 3.51
N VAL A 66 4.45 6.93 2.62
CA VAL A 66 3.30 7.14 1.73
C VAL A 66 3.73 6.87 0.30
N SER A 67 3.04 5.93 -0.35
CA SER A 67 3.23 5.62 -1.77
C SER A 67 2.22 6.39 -2.62
N GLY A 68 2.74 7.05 -3.66
CA GLY A 68 1.95 7.83 -4.62
C GLY A 68 2.78 8.94 -5.26
N ASP A 69 2.38 9.41 -6.43
CA ASP A 69 3.19 10.33 -7.27
C ASP A 69 3.65 11.62 -6.57
N ASN A 70 2.87 12.13 -5.62
CA ASN A 70 3.16 13.38 -4.91
C ASN A 70 3.59 13.14 -3.45
N TYR A 71 4.02 11.92 -3.11
CA TYR A 71 4.34 11.52 -1.75
C TYR A 71 5.76 10.94 -1.63
N ASP A 72 6.07 10.29 -0.50
CA ASP A 72 7.42 9.84 -0.14
C ASP A 72 8.03 8.90 -1.19
N VAL A 73 7.20 8.04 -1.80
CA VAL A 73 7.62 7.08 -2.83
C VAL A 73 6.69 7.20 -4.05
N PRO A 74 7.13 7.92 -5.10
CA PRO A 74 6.39 7.98 -6.36
C PRO A 74 6.35 6.62 -7.07
N ASP A 75 5.28 6.38 -7.85
CA ASP A 75 5.13 5.17 -8.64
C ASP A 75 6.19 5.13 -9.75
N THR A 76 7.12 4.17 -9.66
CA THR A 76 8.15 3.93 -10.70
C THR A 76 7.49 3.51 -12.01
N VAL A 77 6.43 2.71 -11.92
CA VAL A 77 5.64 2.26 -13.06
C VAL A 77 4.29 2.94 -13.05
N LYS A 78 4.08 3.89 -13.95
CA LYS A 78 2.84 4.66 -14.03
C LYS A 78 1.63 3.79 -14.32
N LYS A 79 0.50 4.07 -13.64
CA LYS A 79 -0.78 3.36 -13.81
C LYS A 79 -0.74 1.87 -13.47
N SER A 80 0.24 1.43 -12.70
CA SER A 80 0.41 0.02 -12.31
C SER A 80 -0.47 -0.40 -11.11
N GLY A 81 -1.24 0.54 -10.54
CA GLY A 81 -2.15 0.28 -9.43
C GLY A 81 -1.41 -0.05 -8.11
N PRO A 82 -2.12 -0.63 -7.14
CA PRO A 82 -1.55 -0.86 -5.79
C PRO A 82 -0.26 -1.69 -5.79
N VAL A 83 -0.16 -2.69 -6.68
CA VAL A 83 1.03 -3.56 -6.74
C VAL A 83 2.24 -2.80 -7.28
N GLY A 84 2.04 -1.83 -8.18
CA GLY A 84 3.12 -0.97 -8.64
C GLY A 84 3.64 -0.04 -7.55
N GLY A 85 2.76 0.49 -6.71
CA GLY A 85 3.16 1.24 -5.51
C GLY A 85 3.98 0.36 -4.55
N ILE A 86 3.56 -0.89 -4.31
CA ILE A 86 4.30 -1.84 -3.49
C ILE A 86 5.69 -2.13 -4.11
N LEU A 87 5.78 -2.32 -5.42
CA LEU A 87 7.06 -2.51 -6.12
C LEU A 87 8.00 -1.31 -5.89
N SER A 88 7.48 -0.09 -6.05
CA SER A 88 8.26 1.14 -5.85
C SER A 88 8.78 1.26 -4.42
N VAL A 89 7.95 0.89 -3.43
CA VAL A 89 8.33 0.84 -2.02
C VAL A 89 9.43 -0.18 -1.78
N LEU A 90 9.30 -1.40 -2.27
CA LEU A 90 10.32 -2.44 -2.11
C LEU A 90 11.63 -2.09 -2.80
N ALA A 91 11.59 -1.43 -3.95
CA ALA A 91 12.79 -0.93 -4.62
C ALA A 91 13.51 0.15 -3.79
N ARG A 92 12.78 1.00 -3.06
CA ARG A 92 13.34 2.05 -2.20
C ARG A 92 13.78 1.53 -0.82
N TYR A 93 13.09 0.52 -0.31
CA TYR A 93 13.32 -0.07 1.02
C TYR A 93 13.50 -1.60 0.94
N PRO A 94 14.53 -2.10 0.23
CA PRO A 94 14.73 -3.53 0.01
C PRO A 94 15.01 -4.31 1.30
N GLN A 95 15.46 -3.61 2.37
CA GLN A 95 15.75 -4.18 3.67
C GLN A 95 14.51 -4.41 4.55
N ALA A 96 13.33 -3.89 4.16
CA ALA A 96 12.10 -4.13 4.91
C ALA A 96 11.76 -5.61 4.88
N LYS A 97 11.60 -6.26 6.04
CA LYS A 97 11.27 -7.68 6.15
C LYS A 97 9.81 -7.97 5.80
N SER A 98 8.95 -7.00 6.01
CA SER A 98 7.52 -7.07 5.67
C SER A 98 6.91 -5.68 5.51
N LEU A 99 5.75 -5.62 4.90
CA LEU A 99 4.96 -4.41 4.73
C LEU A 99 3.60 -4.57 5.42
N LEU A 100 3.13 -3.54 6.12
CA LEU A 100 1.73 -3.41 6.53
C LEU A 100 1.09 -2.31 5.67
N ILE A 101 0.29 -2.72 4.72
CA ILE A 101 -0.24 -1.89 3.64
C ILE A 101 -1.66 -1.45 3.99
N LEU A 102 -1.90 -0.13 3.97
CA LEU A 102 -3.17 0.49 4.27
C LEU A 102 -3.56 1.47 3.15
N PRO A 103 -4.75 1.33 2.51
CA PRO A 103 -5.25 2.35 1.60
C PRO A 103 -5.84 3.53 2.38
N VAL A 104 -5.83 4.72 1.78
CA VAL A 104 -6.36 5.96 2.41
C VAL A 104 -7.88 6.04 2.52
N ASP A 105 -8.63 5.08 1.99
CA ASP A 105 -10.08 5.17 1.84
C ASP A 105 -10.89 4.32 2.84
N LEU A 106 -10.28 3.97 3.98
CA LEU A 106 -10.91 3.24 5.08
C LEU A 106 -11.09 4.14 6.31
N PRO A 107 -12.16 4.94 6.37
CA PRO A 107 -12.33 5.95 7.43
C PRO A 107 -12.58 5.38 8.82
N PHE A 108 -12.94 4.11 8.95
CA PHE A 108 -13.24 3.46 10.23
C PHE A 108 -12.21 2.40 10.62
N ILE A 109 -11.08 2.31 9.89
CA ILE A 109 -10.00 1.38 10.25
C ILE A 109 -9.50 1.67 11.67
N THR A 110 -9.17 0.63 12.42
CA THR A 110 -8.66 0.77 13.78
C THR A 110 -7.23 0.25 13.90
N ALA A 111 -6.46 0.85 14.80
CA ALA A 111 -5.12 0.38 15.14
C ALA A 111 -5.13 -1.08 15.62
N LYS A 112 -6.16 -1.49 16.37
CA LYS A 112 -6.32 -2.88 16.83
C LYS A 112 -6.45 -3.85 15.67
N ALA A 113 -7.26 -3.53 14.65
CA ALA A 113 -7.42 -4.39 13.47
C ALA A 113 -6.10 -4.52 12.69
N LEU A 114 -5.36 -3.42 12.53
CA LEU A 114 -4.06 -3.42 11.87
C LEU A 114 -3.02 -4.21 12.66
N ALA A 115 -2.97 -4.07 13.99
CA ALA A 115 -2.09 -4.83 14.85
C ALA A 115 -2.39 -6.33 14.79
N GLU A 116 -3.67 -6.72 14.79
CA GLU A 116 -4.09 -8.12 14.65
C GLU A 116 -3.66 -8.70 13.31
N LEU A 117 -3.86 -7.95 12.21
CA LEU A 117 -3.45 -8.34 10.87
C LEU A 117 -1.94 -8.60 10.81
N ARG A 118 -1.14 -7.67 11.34
CA ARG A 118 0.31 -7.76 11.41
C ARG A 118 0.76 -8.98 12.21
N VAL A 119 0.30 -9.10 13.46
CA VAL A 119 0.72 -10.19 14.36
C VAL A 119 0.41 -11.57 13.77
N LYS A 120 -0.81 -11.76 13.25
CA LYS A 120 -1.19 -13.04 12.62
C LYS A 120 -0.35 -13.33 11.37
N GLY A 121 -0.03 -12.30 10.58
CA GLY A 121 0.83 -12.44 9.41
C GLY A 121 2.27 -12.77 9.77
N GLU A 122 2.84 -12.11 10.77
CA GLU A 122 4.18 -12.38 11.30
C GLU A 122 4.31 -13.82 11.82
N LEU A 123 3.34 -14.27 12.62
CA LEU A 123 3.33 -15.62 13.16
C LEU A 123 3.20 -16.69 12.08
N ALA A 124 2.35 -16.46 11.08
CA ALA A 124 2.13 -17.42 10.00
C ALA A 124 3.18 -17.34 8.89
N GLN A 125 3.99 -16.28 8.82
CA GLN A 125 4.91 -15.96 7.72
C GLN A 125 4.22 -15.97 6.35
N LYS A 126 2.97 -15.47 6.30
CA LYS A 126 2.11 -15.44 5.10
C LYS A 126 1.56 -14.05 4.86
N ALA A 127 1.29 -13.73 3.60
CA ALA A 127 0.45 -12.59 3.28
C ALA A 127 -0.90 -12.75 3.97
N THR A 128 -1.29 -11.75 4.76
CA THR A 128 -2.51 -11.85 5.60
C THR A 128 -3.41 -10.66 5.32
N HIS A 129 -4.68 -10.95 5.02
CA HIS A 129 -5.70 -9.96 4.72
C HIS A 129 -7.01 -10.30 5.44
N PHE A 130 -7.96 -9.39 5.46
CA PHE A 130 -9.30 -9.69 5.98
C PHE A 130 -10.13 -10.45 4.93
N GLU A 131 -11.05 -11.34 5.39
CA GLU A 131 -12.01 -12.02 4.52
C GLU A 131 -12.73 -10.97 3.66
N ASP A 132 -12.96 -11.31 2.40
CA ASP A 132 -13.59 -10.49 1.36
C ASP A 132 -12.87 -9.16 1.00
N HIS A 133 -11.71 -8.87 1.63
CA HIS A 133 -10.92 -7.68 1.39
C HIS A 133 -9.46 -8.03 1.09
N ASN A 134 -8.93 -7.54 -0.03
CA ASN A 134 -7.52 -7.79 -0.39
C ASN A 134 -6.55 -6.80 0.31
N ILE A 135 -7.03 -5.68 0.79
CA ILE A 135 -6.34 -4.64 1.58
C ILE A 135 -7.31 -4.12 2.66
N PRO A 136 -6.82 -3.82 3.87
CA PRO A 136 -5.42 -3.80 4.33
C PRO A 136 -4.75 -5.17 4.22
N LEU A 137 -3.40 -5.15 4.06
CA LEU A 137 -2.62 -6.36 3.80
C LEU A 137 -1.30 -6.33 4.59
N TYR A 138 -1.03 -7.36 5.36
CA TYR A 138 0.32 -7.70 5.80
C TYR A 138 1.00 -8.52 4.71
N LEU A 139 2.20 -8.16 4.30
CA LEU A 139 2.90 -8.78 3.18
C LEU A 139 4.37 -9.04 3.56
N PRO A 140 4.79 -10.31 3.77
CA PRO A 140 6.19 -10.65 3.97
C PRO A 140 7.01 -10.34 2.71
N ASN A 141 8.17 -9.72 2.88
CA ASN A 141 9.14 -9.54 1.80
C ASN A 141 10.03 -10.79 1.72
N ASN A 142 9.67 -11.71 0.85
CA ASN A 142 10.31 -13.00 0.71
C ASN A 142 10.42 -13.43 -0.76
N GLY A 143 11.07 -14.55 -1.02
CA GLY A 143 11.30 -15.06 -2.36
C GLY A 143 10.03 -15.27 -3.21
N TYR A 144 8.87 -15.57 -2.60
CA TYR A 144 7.60 -15.67 -3.34
C TYR A 144 7.16 -14.31 -3.90
N LEU A 145 7.27 -13.27 -3.07
CA LEU A 145 6.95 -11.91 -3.49
C LEU A 145 7.92 -11.41 -4.55
N GLU A 146 9.21 -11.66 -4.35
CA GLU A 146 10.26 -11.29 -5.31
C GLU A 146 10.02 -11.95 -6.67
N LEU A 147 9.76 -13.26 -6.69
CA LEU A 147 9.45 -13.99 -7.92
C LEU A 147 8.21 -13.43 -8.63
N PHE A 148 7.13 -13.17 -7.87
CA PHE A 148 5.92 -12.57 -8.43
C PHE A 148 6.22 -11.19 -9.07
N MET A 149 6.94 -10.31 -8.36
CA MET A 149 7.28 -8.97 -8.85
C MET A 149 8.14 -9.04 -10.11
N ALA A 150 9.14 -9.93 -10.13
CA ALA A 150 9.99 -10.14 -11.30
C ALA A 150 9.17 -10.58 -12.52
N GLN A 151 8.24 -11.52 -12.35
CA GLN A 151 7.38 -12.00 -13.45
C GLN A 151 6.36 -10.96 -13.91
N ALA A 152 5.75 -10.23 -12.95
CA ALA A 152 4.70 -9.27 -13.24
C ALA A 152 5.21 -8.04 -14.01
N PHE A 153 6.46 -7.64 -13.81
CA PHE A 153 7.04 -6.42 -14.36
C PHE A 153 8.20 -6.66 -15.35
N SER A 154 8.59 -7.91 -15.62
CA SER A 154 9.68 -8.27 -16.56
C SER A 154 9.53 -7.66 -17.96
N ASN A 155 8.30 -7.51 -18.45
CA ASN A 155 8.04 -7.00 -19.79
C ASN A 155 8.04 -5.46 -19.90
N GLN A 156 8.20 -4.74 -18.79
CA GLN A 156 8.22 -3.27 -18.81
C GLN A 156 9.64 -2.70 -18.97
N VAL A 157 10.65 -3.48 -18.62
CA VAL A 157 12.08 -3.10 -18.79
C VAL A 157 12.54 -3.28 -20.25
N SER A 158 11.83 -4.06 -21.06
CA SER A 158 12.26 -4.42 -22.43
C SER A 158 11.79 -3.47 -23.54
N ASN A 159 11.02 -2.42 -23.22
CA ASN A 159 10.46 -1.52 -24.25
C ASN A 159 11.41 -0.43 -24.77
N ASP A 160 12.63 -0.32 -24.27
CA ASP A 160 13.64 0.61 -24.81
C ASP A 160 14.43 0.05 -26.01
N ASN A 161 14.27 -1.23 -26.34
CA ASN A 161 14.84 -1.85 -27.55
C ASN A 161 13.73 -2.39 -28.47
N LYS A 162 13.35 -1.59 -29.44
CA LYS A 162 12.48 -1.97 -30.57
C LYS A 162 13.10 -3.15 -31.30
N ASN A 163 12.54 -4.33 -31.20
CA ASN A 163 12.51 -5.46 -32.14
C ASN A 163 12.55 -6.84 -31.47
N ILE A 164 11.61 -7.14 -30.54
CA ILE A 164 11.32 -8.54 -30.23
C ILE A 164 9.78 -8.68 -30.15
N LYS A 165 9.26 -9.61 -30.96
CA LYS A 165 7.82 -9.93 -31.02
C LYS A 165 7.27 -10.23 -29.65
N ALA A 166 6.26 -9.44 -29.23
CA ALA A 166 5.55 -9.56 -27.98
C ALA A 166 4.91 -10.95 -27.85
N THR A 167 5.54 -11.85 -27.11
CA THR A 167 4.92 -13.07 -26.64
C THR A 167 4.19 -12.76 -25.34
N HIS A 168 2.86 -12.65 -25.46
CA HIS A 168 1.82 -12.76 -24.43
C HIS A 168 2.16 -12.23 -23.00
N SER A 169 2.26 -10.92 -22.83
CA SER A 169 2.03 -10.30 -21.53
C SER A 169 0.59 -10.56 -21.09
N ARG A 170 0.37 -11.36 -20.05
CA ARG A 170 -0.94 -11.61 -19.44
C ARG A 170 -1.56 -10.37 -18.81
N PHE A 171 -0.80 -9.31 -18.62
CA PHE A 171 -1.23 -8.08 -17.97
C PHE A 171 -1.36 -6.97 -19.01
N LYS A 172 -2.60 -6.53 -19.24
CA LYS A 172 -2.94 -5.33 -20.02
C LYS A 172 -2.29 -4.11 -19.36
N ALA A 173 -2.28 -2.95 -20.00
CA ALA A 173 -1.69 -1.67 -19.61
C ALA A 173 -1.94 -1.19 -18.13
N LYS A 174 -2.70 -1.90 -17.34
CA LYS A 174 -2.81 -1.79 -15.88
C LYS A 174 -1.97 -2.90 -15.26
N GLY A 175 -1.12 -2.55 -14.29
CA GLY A 175 -0.35 -3.51 -13.50
C GLY A 175 -1.21 -4.60 -12.82
N PRO A 176 -0.59 -5.61 -12.21
CA PRO A 176 -1.28 -6.70 -11.55
C PRO A 176 -2.13 -6.18 -10.38
N SER A 177 -3.23 -6.88 -10.10
CA SER A 177 -4.05 -6.58 -8.92
C SER A 177 -3.49 -7.24 -7.66
N ILE A 178 -3.87 -6.75 -6.48
CA ILE A 178 -3.55 -7.43 -5.20
C ILE A 178 -4.11 -8.86 -5.19
N LYS A 179 -5.29 -9.09 -5.77
CA LYS A 179 -5.85 -10.43 -5.91
C LYS A 179 -4.92 -11.35 -6.72
N ALA A 180 -4.34 -10.86 -7.81
CA ALA A 180 -3.39 -11.62 -8.62
C ALA A 180 -2.10 -11.92 -7.83
N LEU A 181 -1.61 -10.98 -7.02
CA LEU A 181 -0.49 -11.20 -6.12
C LEU A 181 -0.82 -12.32 -5.11
N LEU A 182 -1.96 -12.23 -4.42
CA LEU A 182 -2.37 -13.21 -3.42
C LEU A 182 -2.50 -14.63 -4.00
N THR A 183 -2.85 -14.80 -5.28
CA THR A 183 -2.88 -16.14 -5.91
C THR A 183 -1.50 -16.75 -6.14
N GLN A 184 -0.41 -15.99 -6.03
CA GLN A 184 0.96 -16.42 -6.31
C GLN A 184 1.84 -16.51 -5.06
N VAL A 185 1.40 -15.97 -3.94
CA VAL A 185 2.13 -16.02 -2.68
C VAL A 185 1.35 -16.80 -1.61
N PRO A 186 2.03 -17.47 -0.66
CA PRO A 186 1.34 -18.05 0.49
C PRO A 186 0.57 -16.98 1.23
N HIS A 187 -0.73 -17.18 1.38
CA HIS A 187 -1.60 -16.22 2.03
C HIS A 187 -2.64 -16.87 2.94
N GLN A 188 -3.27 -16.05 3.78
CA GLN A 188 -4.41 -16.42 4.62
C GLN A 188 -5.37 -15.23 4.75
N ALA A 189 -6.63 -15.54 4.92
CA ALA A 189 -7.67 -14.58 5.28
C ALA A 189 -7.99 -14.70 6.78
N ILE A 190 -8.27 -13.58 7.44
CA ILE A 190 -8.73 -13.53 8.83
C ILE A 190 -10.04 -12.77 8.93
N LYS A 191 -10.89 -13.15 9.89
CA LYS A 191 -12.15 -12.42 10.13
C LYS A 191 -11.88 -11.06 10.76
N CYS A 192 -12.52 -10.00 10.24
CA CYS A 192 -12.62 -8.73 10.93
C CYS A 192 -13.73 -8.80 11.98
N GLN A 193 -13.45 -8.40 13.23
CA GLN A 193 -14.44 -8.44 14.31
C GLN A 193 -15.62 -7.49 14.07
N ASN A 194 -15.38 -6.36 13.41
CA ASN A 194 -16.40 -5.38 13.05
C ASN A 194 -16.31 -5.06 11.56
N ALA A 195 -17.32 -5.45 10.81
CA ALA A 195 -17.38 -5.24 9.36
C ALA A 195 -17.30 -3.76 8.96
N ASN A 196 -17.82 -2.84 9.79
CA ASN A 196 -17.75 -1.40 9.52
C ASN A 196 -16.30 -0.87 9.48
N THR A 197 -15.37 -1.54 10.18
CA THR A 197 -13.94 -1.20 10.17
C THR A 197 -13.35 -1.19 8.75
N LEU A 198 -13.89 -2.02 7.85
CA LEU A 198 -13.42 -2.16 6.48
C LEU A 198 -14.30 -1.44 5.45
N PHE A 199 -15.20 -0.58 5.92
CA PHE A 199 -16.02 0.25 5.04
C PHE A 199 -15.13 1.15 4.17
N ASN A 200 -15.26 1.01 2.86
CA ASN A 200 -14.42 1.70 1.89
C ASN A 200 -15.20 2.84 1.21
N THR A 201 -14.59 4.02 1.14
CA THR A 201 -15.20 5.21 0.54
C THR A 201 -14.64 5.47 -0.87
N ASN A 202 -15.32 4.93 -1.88
CA ASN A 202 -14.92 5.06 -3.28
C ASN A 202 -15.69 6.15 -4.05
N THR A 203 -16.84 6.58 -3.53
CA THR A 203 -17.70 7.59 -4.15
C THR A 203 -18.02 8.73 -3.17
N PRO A 204 -18.42 9.92 -3.66
CA PRO A 204 -18.86 11.02 -2.80
C PRO A 204 -19.99 10.63 -1.85
N GLU A 205 -20.92 9.81 -2.29
CA GLU A 205 -22.07 9.35 -1.49
C GLU A 205 -21.59 8.48 -0.31
N GLN A 206 -20.65 7.55 -0.57
CA GLN A 206 -20.03 6.73 0.47
C GLN A 206 -19.26 7.59 1.48
N TRP A 207 -18.59 8.64 1.01
CA TRP A 207 -17.93 9.59 1.88
C TRP A 207 -18.92 10.36 2.75
N GLN A 208 -20.03 10.86 2.19
CA GLN A 208 -21.08 11.51 2.96
C GLN A 208 -21.70 10.58 4.00
N GLN A 209 -21.90 9.31 3.64
CA GLN A 209 -22.35 8.28 4.59
C GLN A 209 -21.36 8.08 5.74
N ALA A 210 -20.05 8.10 5.46
CA ALA A 210 -19.03 8.00 6.49
C ALA A 210 -19.02 9.22 7.42
N ILE A 211 -19.14 10.44 6.88
CA ILE A 211 -19.20 11.69 7.67
C ILE A 211 -20.32 11.66 8.71
N GLN A 212 -21.44 11.06 8.40
CA GLN A 212 -22.59 10.97 9.33
C GLN A 212 -22.35 10.00 10.51
N GLN A 213 -21.29 9.19 10.44
CA GLN A 213 -20.97 8.17 11.45
C GLN A 213 -19.75 8.57 12.31
N PHE A 214 -19.09 9.69 12.03
CA PHE A 214 -18.05 10.25 12.88
C PHE A 214 -18.70 11.01 14.04
#